data_f62427be86aaa764bcc0f6be443579f1
#
_entry.id   f62427be86aaa764bcc0f6be443579f1
#
_cell.length_a   1.000
_cell.length_b   1.000
_cell.length_c   1.000
_cell.angle_alpha   90.00
_cell.angle_beta   90.00
_cell.angle_gamma   90.00
#
_symmetry.space_group_name_H-M   'P 1'
#
loop_
_entity.id
_entity.type
_entity.pdbx_description
1 polymer ?
#
loop_
_entity_poly.entity_id
_entity_poly.type
_entity_poly.pdbx_seq_one_letter_code
_entity_poly.pdbx_strand_id
1 'polypeptide(L)' 'MIQNLENKMELQINRLETRIEKMQEMFNKDLEEIKKLINYE' A
#
# COMPACT_ATOMS: atom_id res chain seq x y z
N MET A 1 21.84 -6.18 -21.32
CA MET A 1 21.90 -4.84 -20.77
C MET A 1 20.53 -4.25 -20.58
N ILE A 2 19.73 -4.27 -21.62
CA ILE A 2 18.35 -3.79 -21.50
C ILE A 2 17.57 -4.67 -20.52
N GLN A 3 17.89 -5.95 -20.48
CA GLN A 3 17.20 -6.89 -19.59
C GLN A 3 17.43 -6.56 -18.11
N ASN A 4 18.65 -6.12 -17.81
CA ASN A 4 18.97 -5.79 -16.41
C ASN A 4 18.22 -4.57 -15.93
N LEU A 5 18.01 -3.62 -16.81
CA LEU A 5 17.27 -2.41 -16.48
C LEU A 5 15.80 -2.71 -16.28
N GLU A 6 15.26 -3.58 -17.13
CA GLU A 6 13.86 -4.00 -17.00
C GLU A 6 13.62 -4.72 -15.69
N ASN A 7 14.56 -5.58 -15.32
CA ASN A 7 14.44 -6.34 -14.07
C ASN A 7 14.48 -5.42 -12.87
N LYS A 8 15.33 -4.42 -12.95
CA LYS A 8 15.44 -3.45 -11.85
C LYS A 8 14.16 -2.64 -11.72
N MET A 9 13.61 -2.27 -12.84
CA MET A 9 12.36 -1.51 -12.85
C MET A 9 11.22 -2.34 -12.29
N GLU A 10 11.15 -3.59 -12.70
CA GLU A 10 10.12 -4.49 -12.20
C GLU A 10 10.21 -4.66 -10.69
N LEU A 11 11.43 -4.78 -10.21
CA LEU A 11 11.64 -4.95 -8.78
C LEU A 11 11.22 -3.71 -8.02
N GLN A 12 11.49 -2.54 -8.58
CA GLN A 12 11.09 -1.29 -7.97
C GLN A 12 9.58 -1.12 -7.96
N ILE A 13 8.96 -1.49 -9.06
CA ILE A 13 7.50 -1.41 -9.15
C ILE A 13 6.87 -2.36 -8.14
N ASN A 14 7.41 -3.55 -8.00
CA ASN A 14 6.90 -4.53 -7.03
C ASN A 14 7.02 -4.01 -5.61
N ARG A 15 8.11 -3.36 -5.32
CA ARG A 15 8.32 -2.78 -3.98
C ARG A 15 7.33 -1.66 -3.71
N LEU A 16 7.11 -0.85 -4.71
CA LEU A 16 6.15 0.26 -4.58
C LEU A 16 4.74 -0.28 -4.40
N GLU A 17 4.41 -1.32 -5.15
CA GLU A 17 3.09 -1.94 -5.04
C GLU A 17 2.86 -2.48 -3.63
N THR A 18 3.86 -3.12 -3.07
CA THR A 18 3.74 -3.65 -1.72
C THR A 18 3.56 -2.53 -0.70
N ARG A 19 4.25 -1.42 -0.91
CA ARG A 19 4.13 -0.28 -0.01
C ARG A 19 2.75 0.33 -0.10
N ILE A 20 2.23 0.43 -1.31
CA ILE A 20 0.90 0.98 -1.51
C ILE A 20 -0.14 0.08 -0.85
N GLU A 21 0.01 -1.22 -1.00
CA GLU A 21 -0.92 -2.17 -0.37
C GLU A 21 -0.91 -2.02 1.14
N LYS A 22 0.26 -1.88 1.69
CA LYS A 22 0.40 -1.73 3.14
C LYS A 22 -0.22 -0.42 3.61
N MET A 23 -0.04 0.61 2.84
CA MET A 23 -0.63 1.91 3.17
C MET A 23 -2.14 1.84 3.11
N GLN A 24 -2.66 1.13 2.13
CA GLN A 24 -4.09 0.97 2.00
C GLN A 24 -4.67 0.21 3.19
N GLU A 25 -3.95 -0.79 3.64
CA GLU A 25 -4.39 -1.56 4.80
C GLU A 25 -4.43 -0.69 6.05
N MET A 26 -3.44 0.12 6.22
CA MET A 26 -3.39 1.03 7.37
C MET A 26 -4.49 2.07 7.29
N PHE A 27 -4.71 2.57 6.11
CA PHE A 27 -5.76 3.55 5.89
C PHE A 27 -7.14 2.96 6.19
N ASN A 28 -7.34 1.74 5.75
CA ASN A 28 -8.61 1.06 6.00
C ASN A 28 -8.84 0.81 7.49
N LYS A 29 -7.77 0.49 8.18
CA LYS A 29 -7.85 0.27 9.62
C LYS A 29 -8.21 1.56 10.34
N ASP A 30 -7.61 2.63 9.91
CA ASP A 30 -7.90 3.95 10.50
C ASP A 30 -9.34 4.35 10.25
N LEU A 31 -9.80 4.10 9.04
CA LEU A 31 -11.18 4.42 8.69
C LEU A 31 -12.17 3.62 9.54
N GLU A 32 -11.84 2.37 9.80
CA GLU A 32 -12.70 1.53 10.62
C GLU A 32 -12.75 2.05 12.05
N GLU A 33 -11.65 2.51 12.55
CA GLU A 33 -11.59 3.06 13.90
C GLU A 33 -12.41 4.34 14.00
N ILE A 34 -12.30 5.18 13.00
CA ILE A 34 -13.09 6.41 12.96
C ILE A 34 -14.57 6.10 12.89
N LYS A 35 -14.92 5.10 12.10
CA LYS A 35 -16.31 4.69 11.98
C LYS A 35 -16.86 4.19 13.29
N LYS A 36 -16.03 3.50 14.04
CA LYS A 36 -16.44 3.00 15.34
C LYS A 36 -16.69 4.15 16.31
N LEU A 37 -15.85 5.16 16.25
CA LEU A 37 -15.99 6.32 17.11
C LEU A 37 -17.26 7.10 16.80
N ILE A 38 -17.56 7.22 15.51
CA ILE A 38 -18.78 7.93 15.10
C ILE A 38 -20.02 7.14 15.49
N ASN A 39 -19.96 5.83 15.38
CA ASN A 39 -21.10 4.97 15.70
C ASN A 39 -21.35 4.87 17.20
N TYR A 40 -20.38 5.23 17.97
CA TYR A 40 -20.51 5.16 19.43
C TYR A 40 -21.45 6.23 19.95
N GLU A 41 -21.63 7.28 19.18
CA GLU A 41 -22.53 8.35 19.55
C GLU A 41 -23.95 8.04 19.11
#